data_ab21532a62126207b3afc794cd20c088
#
_entry.id   ab21532a62126207b3afc794cd20c088
#
_cell.length_a   1.000
_cell.length_b   1.000
_cell.length_c   1.000
_cell.angle_alpha   90.00
_cell.angle_beta   90.00
_cell.angle_gamma   90.00
#
_symmetry.space_group_name_H-M   'P 1'
#
loop_
_entity.id
_entity.type
_entity.pdbx_description
1 polymer ?
#
loop_
_entity_poly.entity_id
_entity_poly.type
_entity_poly.pdbx_seq_one_letter_code
_entity_poly.pdbx_strand_id
1 'polypeptide(L)'
;MLFRSDYEDGWALARELKVPIVDEHYYQAPGWFINHQDFYDTYERGGTRVYLGEYASHGNGRANTLETALTEAVHMISLERNGDVVAMSSYAPLLAKEGHKNWDPDLIYFDNNNIWPTVGYHVQKLFSNNAGDRYALTKANLLNDGRTFPDNDEFAPFRKRFASSCVIDSKTNIATVKIANLLGFEVKTTLKLDNLVPASVNATKTVLTGDIFSRDAKPDTPESVTLDRTTELTLKPFSLTVLSIPLK
;
A
#
# COMPACT_ATOMS: atom_id res chain seq x y z
N MET A 1 -15.92 14.07 1.12
CA MET A 1 -16.87 13.01 0.70
C MET A 1 -17.57 13.55 -0.53
N LEU A 2 -17.10 13.15 -1.73
CA LEU A 2 -17.87 13.41 -2.94
C LEU A 2 -19.15 12.57 -2.83
N PHE A 3 -20.31 13.19 -3.00
CA PHE A 3 -21.55 12.46 -3.09
C PHE A 3 -21.50 11.61 -4.35
N ARG A 4 -22.12 10.43 -4.33
CA ARG A 4 -22.08 9.47 -5.45
C ARG A 4 -22.54 10.09 -6.79
N SER A 5 -23.48 11.04 -6.75
CA SER A 5 -23.94 11.82 -7.91
C SER A 5 -22.82 12.68 -8.50
N ASP A 6 -22.06 13.40 -7.68
CA ASP A 6 -21.02 14.31 -8.15
C ASP A 6 -19.86 13.54 -8.79
N TYR A 7 -19.57 12.32 -8.28
CA TYR A 7 -18.57 11.42 -8.85
C TYR A 7 -18.97 10.92 -10.25
N GLU A 8 -20.19 10.40 -10.38
CA GLU A 8 -20.69 9.88 -11.67
C GLU A 8 -20.80 10.99 -12.73
N ASP A 9 -21.30 12.17 -12.35
CA ASP A 9 -21.41 13.34 -13.23
C ASP A 9 -20.03 13.88 -13.64
N GLY A 10 -19.08 13.94 -12.70
CA GLY A 10 -17.70 14.33 -12.96
C GLY A 10 -17.00 13.41 -13.96
N TRP A 11 -17.17 12.08 -13.81
CA TRP A 11 -16.64 11.11 -14.74
C TRP A 11 -17.33 11.15 -16.11
N ALA A 12 -18.65 11.36 -16.17
CA ALA A 12 -19.39 11.52 -17.42
C ALA A 12 -18.85 12.73 -18.21
N LEU A 13 -18.70 13.87 -17.55
CA LEU A 13 -18.16 15.09 -18.15
C LEU A 13 -16.70 14.91 -18.60
N ALA A 14 -15.89 14.23 -17.78
CA ALA A 14 -14.48 13.96 -18.11
C ALA A 14 -14.34 13.12 -19.40
N ARG A 15 -15.20 12.10 -19.56
CA ARG A 15 -15.25 11.29 -20.78
C ARG A 15 -15.71 12.09 -21.99
N GLU A 16 -16.76 12.89 -21.84
CA GLU A 16 -17.28 13.76 -22.89
C GLU A 16 -16.22 14.73 -23.40
N LEU A 17 -15.53 15.40 -22.47
CA LEU A 17 -14.48 16.37 -22.78
C LEU A 17 -13.12 15.73 -23.10
N LYS A 18 -12.99 14.40 -22.96
CA LYS A 18 -11.76 13.65 -23.19
C LYS A 18 -10.57 14.22 -22.38
N VAL A 19 -10.83 14.60 -21.13
CA VAL A 19 -9.75 15.07 -20.26
C VAL A 19 -8.82 13.90 -19.92
N PRO A 20 -7.48 14.14 -19.84
CA PRO A 20 -6.54 13.05 -19.63
C PRO A 20 -6.55 12.50 -18.20
N ILE A 21 -6.93 13.32 -17.20
CA ILE A 21 -6.87 12.96 -15.77
C ILE A 21 -8.07 13.55 -15.05
N VAL A 22 -8.65 12.74 -14.13
CA VAL A 22 -9.68 13.15 -13.15
C VAL A 22 -9.04 13.09 -11.76
N ASP A 23 -9.33 14.08 -10.93
CA ASP A 23 -8.92 14.12 -9.53
C ASP A 23 -9.98 13.45 -8.64
N GLU A 24 -9.55 12.51 -7.80
CA GLU A 24 -10.39 11.79 -6.85
C GLU A 24 -9.87 11.93 -5.43
N HIS A 25 -10.77 12.03 -4.45
CA HIS A 25 -10.45 12.20 -3.04
C HIS A 25 -11.17 11.17 -2.17
N TYR A 26 -10.43 10.46 -1.30
CA TYR A 26 -10.98 9.42 -0.42
C TYR A 26 -10.48 9.55 1.02
N TYR A 27 -11.34 10.03 1.89
CA TYR A 27 -11.15 10.03 3.34
C TYR A 27 -12.08 8.99 3.96
N GLN A 28 -11.55 7.80 4.25
CA GLN A 28 -12.35 6.65 4.61
C GLN A 28 -11.84 5.95 5.87
N ALA A 29 -12.72 5.19 6.53
CA ALA A 29 -12.32 4.37 7.67
C ALA A 29 -11.39 3.21 7.23
N PRO A 30 -10.52 2.66 8.12
CA PRO A 30 -9.64 1.53 7.84
C PRO A 30 -10.33 0.35 7.14
N GLY A 31 -11.53 0.00 7.60
CA GLY A 31 -12.32 -1.08 7.01
C GLY A 31 -12.70 -0.87 5.54
N TRP A 32 -12.84 0.38 5.10
CA TRP A 32 -13.09 0.66 3.69
C TRP A 32 -11.89 0.26 2.82
N PHE A 33 -10.69 0.68 3.19
CA PHE A 33 -9.46 0.34 2.45
C PHE A 33 -9.22 -1.16 2.39
N ILE A 34 -9.48 -1.88 3.50
CA ILE A 34 -9.38 -3.35 3.57
C ILE A 34 -10.35 -4.01 2.58
N ASN A 35 -11.58 -3.49 2.46
CA ASN A 35 -12.62 -4.13 1.69
C ASN A 35 -12.70 -3.69 0.22
N HIS A 36 -11.99 -2.65 -0.18
CA HIS A 36 -12.02 -2.09 -1.53
C HIS A 36 -10.64 -2.14 -2.21
N GLN A 37 -9.89 -3.22 -2.01
CA GLN A 37 -8.60 -3.42 -2.67
C GLN A 37 -8.72 -3.57 -4.19
N ASP A 38 -9.88 -3.96 -4.67
CA ASP A 38 -10.26 -4.13 -6.07
C ASP A 38 -10.94 -2.89 -6.68
N PHE A 39 -10.97 -1.76 -5.95
CA PHE A 39 -11.70 -0.55 -6.33
C PHE A 39 -11.35 -0.08 -7.76
N TYR A 40 -10.07 0.00 -8.09
CA TYR A 40 -9.61 0.42 -9.41
C TYR A 40 -9.56 -0.70 -10.45
N ASP A 41 -9.75 -1.97 -10.06
CA ASP A 41 -9.69 -3.11 -10.97
C ASP A 41 -10.81 -3.07 -12.02
N THR A 42 -11.93 -2.42 -11.71
CA THR A 42 -13.11 -2.29 -12.59
C THR A 42 -13.10 -1.04 -13.46
N TYR A 43 -12.12 -0.15 -13.29
CA TYR A 43 -12.04 1.08 -14.09
C TYR A 43 -11.71 0.79 -15.55
N GLU A 44 -12.26 1.59 -16.46
CA GLU A 44 -11.93 1.54 -17.88
C GLU A 44 -10.45 1.82 -18.12
N ARG A 45 -9.83 1.03 -18.99
CA ARG A 45 -8.40 1.14 -19.34
C ARG A 45 -8.22 1.93 -20.64
N GLY A 46 -7.10 2.65 -20.76
CA GLY A 46 -6.73 3.36 -21.99
C GLY A 46 -7.45 4.68 -22.26
N GLY A 47 -8.30 5.12 -21.32
CA GLY A 47 -9.00 6.40 -21.39
C GLY A 47 -8.47 7.44 -20.41
N THR A 48 -9.39 8.23 -19.83
CA THR A 48 -9.12 9.15 -18.74
C THR A 48 -8.54 8.42 -17.54
N ARG A 49 -7.43 8.88 -16.99
CA ARG A 49 -6.75 8.29 -15.84
C ARG A 49 -7.11 9.02 -14.55
N VAL A 50 -6.76 8.45 -13.42
CA VAL A 50 -6.98 9.00 -12.08
C VAL A 50 -5.72 9.68 -11.56
N TYR A 51 -5.88 10.86 -11.02
CA TYR A 51 -5.03 11.41 -9.97
C TYR A 51 -5.76 11.24 -8.65
N LEU A 52 -5.30 10.36 -7.79
CA LEU A 52 -5.79 10.28 -6.42
C LEU A 52 -5.14 11.43 -5.62
N GLY A 53 -5.75 12.62 -5.70
CA GLY A 53 -5.16 13.88 -5.20
C GLY A 53 -5.16 13.97 -3.70
N GLU A 54 -6.13 13.33 -3.04
CA GLU A 54 -6.20 13.31 -1.59
C GLU A 54 -6.72 11.96 -1.08
N TYR A 55 -5.99 11.36 -0.14
CA TYR A 55 -6.50 10.22 0.63
C TYR A 55 -5.84 10.14 2.00
N ALA A 56 -6.61 9.64 2.97
CA ALA A 56 -6.12 9.23 4.28
C ALA A 56 -7.07 8.21 4.90
N SER A 57 -6.52 7.28 5.68
CA SER A 57 -7.29 6.36 6.51
C SER A 57 -7.67 7.05 7.83
N HIS A 58 -8.97 7.22 8.06
CA HIS A 58 -9.51 7.87 9.25
C HIS A 58 -9.87 6.81 10.31
N GLY A 59 -8.89 6.45 11.13
CA GLY A 59 -9.10 5.61 12.31
C GLY A 59 -9.92 6.28 13.40
N ASN A 60 -10.17 5.57 14.50
CA ASN A 60 -10.88 6.09 15.66
C ASN A 60 -10.16 7.34 16.23
N GLY A 61 -10.90 8.39 16.49
CA GLY A 61 -10.37 9.68 16.95
C GLY A 61 -9.45 10.36 15.94
N ARG A 62 -9.47 9.97 14.67
CA ARG A 62 -8.61 10.47 13.59
C ARG A 62 -7.11 10.45 13.93
N ALA A 63 -6.68 9.42 14.65
CA ALA A 63 -5.29 9.25 15.04
C ALA A 63 -4.50 8.53 13.93
N ASN A 64 -3.28 8.99 13.66
CA ASN A 64 -2.32 8.22 12.87
C ASN A 64 -1.80 7.08 13.74
N THR A 65 -2.16 5.86 13.40
CA THR A 65 -1.73 4.63 14.09
C THR A 65 -1.13 3.66 13.08
N LEU A 66 -0.53 2.58 13.57
CA LEU A 66 -0.08 1.51 12.69
C LEU A 66 -1.25 0.90 11.88
N GLU A 67 -2.48 0.84 12.47
CA GLU A 67 -3.67 0.39 11.75
C GLU A 67 -3.93 1.24 10.50
N THR A 68 -4.03 2.57 10.69
CA THR A 68 -4.30 3.48 9.57
C THR A 68 -3.20 3.40 8.52
N ALA A 69 -1.94 3.38 8.95
CA ALA A 69 -0.78 3.28 8.06
C ALA A 69 -0.75 1.97 7.25
N LEU A 70 -1.08 0.83 7.87
CA LEU A 70 -1.13 -0.46 7.16
C LEU A 70 -2.31 -0.56 6.20
N THR A 71 -3.46 0.05 6.52
CA THR A 71 -4.59 0.09 5.58
C THR A 71 -4.31 1.01 4.39
N GLU A 72 -3.57 2.09 4.60
CA GLU A 72 -3.02 2.91 3.52
C GLU A 72 -2.00 2.12 2.68
N ALA A 73 -1.15 1.29 3.29
CA ALA A 73 -0.24 0.41 2.57
C ALA A 73 -0.98 -0.58 1.66
N VAL A 74 -2.06 -1.19 2.15
CA VAL A 74 -2.93 -2.07 1.35
C VAL A 74 -3.51 -1.32 0.15
N HIS A 75 -3.96 -0.08 0.37
CA HIS A 75 -4.45 0.76 -0.72
C HIS A 75 -3.36 1.09 -1.75
N MET A 76 -2.17 1.50 -1.29
CA MET A 76 -1.03 1.78 -2.18
C MET A 76 -0.58 0.57 -2.99
N ILE A 77 -0.66 -0.64 -2.42
CA ILE A 77 -0.46 -1.91 -3.15
C ILE A 77 -1.48 -2.04 -4.30
N SER A 78 -2.73 -1.68 -4.06
CA SER A 78 -3.76 -1.64 -5.10
C SER A 78 -3.48 -0.58 -6.17
N LEU A 79 -2.98 0.60 -5.78
CA LEU A 79 -2.59 1.65 -6.73
C LEU A 79 -1.45 1.17 -7.64
N GLU A 80 -0.42 0.52 -7.10
CA GLU A 80 0.68 -0.06 -7.89
C GLU A 80 0.18 -1.09 -8.91
N ARG A 81 -0.79 -1.94 -8.52
CA ARG A 81 -1.40 -2.91 -9.43
C ARG A 81 -2.17 -2.24 -10.56
N ASN A 82 -2.73 -1.08 -10.31
CA ASN A 82 -3.55 -0.32 -11.22
C ASN A 82 -2.83 0.93 -11.79
N GLY A 83 -1.52 0.88 -11.94
CA GLY A 83 -0.72 1.99 -12.45
C GLY A 83 -1.04 2.41 -13.89
N ASP A 84 -1.79 1.61 -14.63
CA ASP A 84 -2.35 1.97 -15.95
C ASP A 84 -3.59 2.87 -15.84
N VAL A 85 -4.33 2.78 -14.73
CA VAL A 85 -5.47 3.65 -14.40
C VAL A 85 -5.05 4.82 -13.51
N VAL A 86 -4.34 4.55 -12.42
CA VAL A 86 -3.91 5.58 -11.46
C VAL A 86 -2.57 6.17 -11.91
N ALA A 87 -2.61 7.41 -12.41
CA ALA A 87 -1.42 8.10 -12.89
C ALA A 87 -0.54 8.63 -11.76
N MET A 88 -1.17 9.12 -10.69
CA MET A 88 -0.51 9.74 -9.54
C MET A 88 -1.37 9.54 -8.28
N SER A 89 -0.73 9.60 -7.11
CA SER A 89 -1.42 9.65 -5.83
C SER A 89 -0.69 10.57 -4.85
N SER A 90 -1.44 11.25 -3.99
CA SER A 90 -0.93 12.13 -2.95
C SER A 90 -1.68 11.91 -1.64
N TYR A 91 -0.93 11.74 -0.55
CA TYR A 91 -1.54 11.79 0.77
C TYR A 91 -1.94 13.22 1.13
N ALA A 92 -3.08 13.39 1.78
CA ALA A 92 -3.52 14.68 2.29
C ALA A 92 -4.31 14.55 3.61
N PRO A 93 -4.20 15.56 4.50
CA PRO A 93 -3.26 16.71 4.45
C PRO A 93 -1.82 16.28 4.75
N LEU A 94 -0.86 17.03 4.20
CA LEU A 94 0.55 16.66 4.32
C LEU A 94 1.22 17.19 5.59
N LEU A 95 0.99 18.46 5.94
CA LEU A 95 1.72 19.17 6.99
C LEU A 95 0.76 19.84 7.97
N ALA A 96 1.01 19.70 9.26
CA ALA A 96 0.28 20.37 10.33
C ALA A 96 1.21 21.04 11.33
N LYS A 97 1.06 22.34 11.52
CA LYS A 97 1.74 23.05 12.61
C LYS A 97 0.97 22.86 13.92
N GLU A 98 1.62 22.31 14.94
CA GLU A 98 1.02 22.14 16.26
C GLU A 98 0.47 23.44 16.83
N GLY A 99 -0.72 23.37 17.40
CA GLY A 99 -1.46 24.53 17.89
C GLY A 99 -2.14 25.40 16.83
N HIS A 100 -1.94 25.10 15.53
CA HIS A 100 -2.47 25.88 14.41
C HIS A 100 -3.06 25.00 13.29
N LYS A 101 -3.63 23.84 13.64
CA LYS A 101 -4.26 22.93 12.70
C LYS A 101 -5.78 22.95 12.84
N ASN A 102 -6.49 22.74 11.74
CA ASN A 102 -7.95 22.62 11.70
C ASN A 102 -8.42 21.23 11.28
N TRP A 103 -7.47 20.29 11.05
CA TRP A 103 -7.75 18.97 10.54
C TRP A 103 -6.87 17.90 11.22
N ASP A 104 -7.36 16.69 11.29
CA ASP A 104 -6.67 15.46 11.63
C ASP A 104 -7.25 14.30 10.78
N PRO A 105 -6.46 13.31 10.39
CA PRO A 105 -5.01 13.19 10.56
C PRO A 105 -4.22 14.00 9.51
N ASP A 106 -3.01 14.41 9.86
CA ASP A 106 -2.01 14.94 8.93
C ASP A 106 -0.81 13.99 8.88
N LEU A 107 0.00 14.06 7.82
CA LEU A 107 1.11 13.11 7.64
C LEU A 107 2.33 13.46 8.48
N ILE A 108 2.64 14.75 8.63
CA ILE A 108 3.80 15.27 9.34
C ILE A 108 3.38 16.43 10.21
N TYR A 109 3.58 16.29 11.51
CA TYR A 109 3.37 17.36 12.48
C TYR A 109 4.69 18.09 12.74
N PHE A 110 4.64 19.39 13.00
CA PHE A 110 5.82 20.19 13.31
C PHE A 110 5.49 21.41 14.18
N ASP A 111 6.49 21.92 14.86
CA ASP A 111 6.51 23.25 15.47
C ASP A 111 7.68 24.08 14.94
N ASN A 112 8.07 25.15 15.61
CA ASN A 112 9.17 26.00 15.18
C ASN A 112 10.55 25.31 15.30
N ASN A 113 10.68 24.24 16.06
CA ASN A 113 11.95 23.61 16.43
C ASN A 113 12.00 22.11 16.10
N ASN A 114 10.86 21.43 15.99
CA ASN A 114 10.76 19.98 15.91
C ASN A 114 9.85 19.53 14.76
N ILE A 115 10.09 18.31 14.29
CA ILE A 115 9.27 17.64 13.25
C ILE A 115 8.94 16.24 13.76
N TRP A 116 7.67 15.85 13.65
CA TRP A 116 7.15 14.53 14.04
C TRP A 116 6.48 13.83 12.85
N PRO A 117 7.24 13.07 12.07
CA PRO A 117 6.66 12.20 11.04
C PRO A 117 5.81 11.11 11.70
N THR A 118 4.63 10.86 11.15
CA THR A 118 3.72 9.83 11.64
C THR A 118 4.09 8.44 11.12
N VAL A 119 3.40 7.39 11.62
CA VAL A 119 3.54 6.04 11.06
C VAL A 119 3.13 6.02 9.58
N GLY A 120 2.07 6.74 9.19
CA GLY A 120 1.66 6.91 7.80
C GLY A 120 2.77 7.50 6.93
N TYR A 121 3.53 8.49 7.43
CA TYR A 121 4.70 9.01 6.72
C TYR A 121 5.73 7.93 6.39
N HIS A 122 6.00 7.02 7.33
CA HIS A 122 6.96 5.96 7.10
C HIS A 122 6.49 4.98 6.02
N VAL A 123 5.20 4.68 5.96
CA VAL A 123 4.61 3.88 4.88
C VAL A 123 4.74 4.61 3.54
N GLN A 124 4.31 5.87 3.45
CA GLN A 124 4.43 6.68 2.23
C GLN A 124 5.89 6.72 1.73
N LYS A 125 6.85 6.92 2.64
CA LYS A 125 8.28 6.93 2.35
C LYS A 125 8.78 5.58 1.82
N LEU A 126 8.32 4.46 2.41
CA LEU A 126 8.68 3.12 1.93
C LEU A 126 8.18 2.88 0.50
N PHE A 127 6.99 3.35 0.15
CA PHE A 127 6.46 3.22 -1.21
C PHE A 127 7.17 4.16 -2.19
N SER A 128 7.33 5.44 -1.87
CA SER A 128 7.92 6.43 -2.76
C SER A 128 9.39 6.16 -3.07
N ASN A 129 10.16 5.67 -2.09
CA ASN A 129 11.57 5.32 -2.29
C ASN A 129 11.78 3.95 -2.96
N ASN A 130 10.73 3.18 -3.12
CA ASN A 130 10.72 1.85 -3.70
C ASN A 130 9.64 1.74 -4.81
N ALA A 131 9.46 2.81 -5.55
CA ALA A 131 8.58 2.85 -6.70
C ALA A 131 9.20 2.13 -7.91
N GLY A 132 8.37 1.82 -8.89
CA GLY A 132 8.81 1.25 -10.17
C GLY A 132 7.96 1.78 -11.32
N ASP A 133 8.45 1.59 -12.53
CA ASP A 133 7.75 1.96 -13.77
C ASP A 133 7.03 0.77 -14.42
N ARG A 134 7.22 -0.44 -13.88
CA ARG A 134 6.57 -1.67 -14.33
C ARG A 134 5.99 -2.44 -13.16
N TYR A 135 4.79 -2.95 -13.32
CA TYR A 135 4.18 -3.87 -12.37
C TYR A 135 4.42 -5.32 -12.80
N ALA A 136 4.95 -6.14 -11.90
CA ALA A 136 5.04 -7.59 -12.07
C ALA A 136 3.83 -8.24 -11.40
N LEU A 137 3.08 -9.04 -12.17
CA LEU A 137 1.86 -9.67 -11.66
C LEU A 137 2.17 -10.52 -10.42
N THR A 138 1.56 -10.15 -9.30
CA THR A 138 1.60 -10.89 -8.05
C THR A 138 0.31 -11.69 -7.83
N LYS A 139 0.46 -12.90 -7.30
CA LYS A 139 -0.67 -13.73 -6.85
C LYS A 139 -0.39 -14.20 -5.43
N ALA A 140 -1.33 -14.01 -4.53
CA ALA A 140 -1.28 -14.53 -3.17
C ALA A 140 -2.37 -15.60 -2.99
N ASN A 141 -1.95 -16.80 -2.56
CA ASN A 141 -2.87 -17.87 -2.21
C ASN A 141 -2.77 -18.12 -0.71
N LEU A 142 -3.89 -18.08 -0.02
CA LEU A 142 -3.97 -18.53 1.37
C LEU A 142 -4.04 -20.06 1.39
N LEU A 143 -3.17 -20.69 2.19
CA LEU A 143 -3.14 -22.13 2.37
C LEU A 143 -3.42 -22.49 3.83
N ASN A 144 -4.14 -23.58 4.04
CA ASN A 144 -4.29 -24.23 5.33
C ASN A 144 -3.85 -25.68 5.16
N ASP A 145 -2.83 -26.12 5.91
CA ASP A 145 -2.23 -27.47 5.82
C ASP A 145 -1.93 -27.90 4.37
N GLY A 146 -1.40 -26.97 3.57
CA GLY A 146 -1.10 -27.19 2.16
C GLY A 146 -2.29 -27.19 1.21
N ARG A 147 -3.49 -26.90 1.72
CA ARG A 147 -4.72 -26.75 0.91
C ARG A 147 -5.04 -25.27 0.73
N THR A 148 -5.45 -24.90 -0.48
CA THR A 148 -5.96 -23.55 -0.74
C THR A 148 -7.30 -23.37 -0.01
N PHE A 149 -7.46 -22.28 0.73
CA PHE A 149 -8.76 -21.90 1.28
C PHE A 149 -9.76 -21.69 0.14
N PRO A 150 -11.00 -22.18 0.31
CA PRO A 150 -12.05 -21.88 -0.65
C PRO A 150 -12.20 -20.38 -0.86
N ASP A 151 -12.45 -19.98 -2.09
CA ASP A 151 -12.77 -18.59 -2.43
C ASP A 151 -14.24 -18.31 -2.14
N ASN A 152 -14.57 -18.26 -0.85
CA ASN A 152 -15.91 -17.98 -0.34
C ASN A 152 -15.86 -16.88 0.70
N ASP A 153 -17.03 -16.38 1.10
CA ASP A 153 -17.15 -15.24 2.02
C ASP A 153 -16.66 -15.54 3.44
N GLU A 154 -16.64 -16.81 3.86
CA GLU A 154 -16.17 -17.19 5.19
C GLU A 154 -14.70 -16.80 5.43
N PHE A 155 -13.84 -16.95 4.42
CA PHE A 155 -12.42 -16.64 4.51
C PHE A 155 -12.06 -15.25 3.97
N ALA A 156 -13.02 -14.50 3.43
CA ALA A 156 -12.79 -13.14 2.93
C ALA A 156 -12.15 -12.20 3.98
N PRO A 157 -12.54 -12.24 5.28
CA PRO A 157 -11.92 -11.38 6.29
C PRO A 157 -10.42 -11.62 6.46
N PHE A 158 -9.93 -12.84 6.25
CA PHE A 158 -8.51 -13.17 6.31
C PHE A 158 -7.80 -12.75 5.02
N ARG A 159 -8.34 -13.10 3.85
CA ARG A 159 -7.76 -12.73 2.56
C ARG A 159 -7.60 -11.23 2.39
N LYS A 160 -8.62 -10.46 2.77
CA LYS A 160 -8.62 -9.00 2.69
C LYS A 160 -7.65 -8.32 3.66
N ARG A 161 -7.08 -9.04 4.62
CA ARG A 161 -6.05 -8.54 5.53
C ARG A 161 -4.63 -8.87 5.09
N PHE A 162 -4.49 -9.33 3.87
CA PHE A 162 -3.21 -9.64 3.25
C PHE A 162 -3.17 -9.04 1.84
N ALA A 163 -2.13 -8.30 1.53
CA ALA A 163 -1.94 -7.71 0.22
C ALA A 163 -0.48 -7.76 -0.20
N SER A 164 -0.22 -7.87 -1.49
CA SER A 164 1.14 -7.83 -2.02
C SER A 164 1.20 -7.16 -3.39
N SER A 165 2.32 -6.53 -3.67
CA SER A 165 2.67 -5.99 -4.99
C SER A 165 4.13 -6.30 -5.31
N CYS A 166 4.46 -6.29 -6.58
CA CYS A 166 5.83 -6.28 -7.07
C CYS A 166 5.95 -5.24 -8.18
N VAL A 167 6.83 -4.27 -7.99
CA VAL A 167 7.16 -3.28 -9.00
C VAL A 167 8.62 -3.39 -9.39
N ILE A 168 8.95 -3.05 -10.63
CA ILE A 168 10.30 -3.05 -11.16
C ILE A 168 10.65 -1.63 -11.58
N ASP A 169 11.77 -1.13 -11.09
CA ASP A 169 12.40 0.07 -11.60
C ASP A 169 13.38 -0.31 -12.71
N SER A 170 13.01 0.01 -13.95
CA SER A 170 13.82 -0.32 -15.13
C SER A 170 15.13 0.45 -15.21
N LYS A 171 15.27 1.56 -14.47
CA LYS A 171 16.51 2.36 -14.47
C LYS A 171 17.56 1.77 -13.55
N THR A 172 17.14 1.32 -12.36
CA THR A 172 18.06 0.71 -11.37
C THR A 172 18.14 -0.79 -11.49
N ASN A 173 17.24 -1.39 -12.28
CA ASN A 173 17.08 -2.85 -12.41
C ASN A 173 16.82 -3.53 -11.07
N ILE A 174 15.96 -2.94 -10.26
CA ILE A 174 15.54 -3.43 -8.96
C ILE A 174 14.06 -3.80 -9.01
N ALA A 175 13.73 -5.02 -8.56
CA ALA A 175 12.35 -5.38 -8.24
C ALA A 175 12.09 -5.14 -6.76
N THR A 176 10.98 -4.51 -6.43
CA THR A 176 10.55 -4.33 -5.05
C THR A 176 9.25 -5.08 -4.80
N VAL A 177 9.32 -6.05 -3.89
CA VAL A 177 8.14 -6.77 -3.38
C VAL A 177 7.70 -6.12 -2.08
N LYS A 178 6.42 -5.75 -1.99
CA LYS A 178 5.79 -5.21 -0.80
C LYS A 178 4.70 -6.16 -0.34
N ILE A 179 4.70 -6.50 0.95
CA ILE A 179 3.74 -7.44 1.54
C ILE A 179 3.18 -6.82 2.82
N ALA A 180 1.88 -6.60 2.84
CA ALA A 180 1.15 -6.14 4.02
C ALA A 180 0.44 -7.32 4.70
N ASN A 181 0.73 -7.52 5.99
CA ASN A 181 0.04 -8.46 6.87
C ASN A 181 -0.71 -7.66 7.95
N LEU A 182 -2.02 -7.57 7.83
CA LEU A 182 -2.91 -6.90 8.80
C LEU A 182 -3.51 -7.88 9.82
N LEU A 183 -3.00 -9.10 9.88
CA LEU A 183 -3.43 -10.10 10.87
C LEU A 183 -2.61 -9.93 12.15
N GLY A 184 -3.25 -10.20 13.29
CA GLY A 184 -2.64 -10.11 14.62
C GLY A 184 -1.73 -11.29 14.99
N PHE A 185 -1.29 -12.06 14.00
CA PHE A 185 -0.41 -13.22 14.19
C PHE A 185 0.59 -13.34 13.03
N GLU A 186 1.65 -14.09 13.26
CA GLU A 186 2.66 -14.37 12.25
C GLU A 186 2.07 -15.19 11.10
N VAL A 187 2.42 -14.83 9.87
CA VAL A 187 2.04 -15.57 8.69
C VAL A 187 3.28 -16.18 8.04
N LYS A 188 3.36 -17.51 8.01
CA LYS A 188 4.35 -18.21 7.20
C LYS A 188 3.93 -18.17 5.75
N THR A 189 4.82 -17.70 4.89
CA THR A 189 4.56 -17.60 3.45
C THR A 189 5.72 -18.14 2.65
N THR A 190 5.43 -18.65 1.47
CA THR A 190 6.43 -19.04 0.49
C THR A 190 6.44 -17.99 -0.62
N LEU A 191 7.51 -17.21 -0.69
CA LEU A 191 7.75 -16.28 -1.79
C LEU A 191 8.31 -17.05 -2.99
N LYS A 192 7.64 -17.00 -4.12
CA LYS A 192 8.11 -17.56 -5.39
C LYS A 192 8.44 -16.41 -6.34
N LEU A 193 9.69 -16.36 -6.77
CA LEU A 193 10.24 -15.34 -7.67
C LEU A 193 10.46 -15.93 -9.07
N ASP A 194 9.44 -16.63 -9.57
CA ASP A 194 9.50 -17.31 -10.87
C ASP A 194 9.87 -16.32 -11.99
N ASN A 195 10.91 -16.67 -12.77
CA ASN A 195 11.42 -15.85 -13.86
C ASN A 195 11.96 -14.44 -13.51
N LEU A 196 11.96 -14.07 -12.25
CA LEU A 196 12.41 -12.74 -11.81
C LEU A 196 13.89 -12.74 -11.44
N VAL A 197 14.37 -13.80 -10.80
CA VAL A 197 15.73 -13.91 -10.29
C VAL A 197 16.43 -15.20 -10.76
N PRO A 198 17.79 -15.21 -10.77
CA PRO A 198 18.56 -16.44 -10.92
C PRO A 198 18.28 -17.39 -9.73
N ALA A 199 19.11 -18.42 -9.58
CA ALA A 199 18.92 -19.42 -8.52
C ALA A 199 18.89 -18.80 -7.11
N SER A 200 19.74 -17.79 -6.87
CA SER A 200 19.82 -17.07 -5.57
C SER A 200 20.24 -15.62 -5.78
N VAL A 201 19.79 -14.71 -4.91
CA VAL A 201 20.10 -13.28 -4.95
C VAL A 201 20.16 -12.68 -3.54
N ASN A 202 21.08 -11.74 -3.31
CA ASN A 202 21.10 -10.94 -2.10
C ASN A 202 20.14 -9.76 -2.28
N ALA A 203 19.18 -9.67 -1.40
CA ALA A 203 18.17 -8.63 -1.34
C ALA A 203 18.27 -7.84 -0.04
N THR A 204 17.63 -6.69 0.00
CA THR A 204 17.46 -5.91 1.24
C THR A 204 16.03 -6.05 1.73
N LYS A 205 15.86 -6.37 3.02
CA LYS A 205 14.56 -6.47 3.68
C LYS A 205 14.40 -5.34 4.70
N THR A 206 13.26 -4.66 4.66
CA THR A 206 12.84 -3.66 5.64
C THR A 206 11.45 -4.04 6.14
N VAL A 207 11.25 -3.98 7.46
CA VAL A 207 9.95 -4.30 8.07
C VAL A 207 9.48 -3.14 8.93
N LEU A 208 8.24 -2.73 8.77
CA LEU A 208 7.51 -1.86 9.67
C LEU A 208 6.49 -2.72 10.41
N THR A 209 6.53 -2.75 11.75
CA THR A 209 5.62 -3.53 12.59
C THR A 209 5.53 -2.92 13.98
N GLY A 210 4.56 -3.34 14.79
CA GLY A 210 4.38 -2.88 16.16
C GLY A 210 3.01 -3.25 16.73
N ASP A 211 2.63 -2.63 17.83
CA ASP A 211 1.26 -2.65 18.31
C ASP A 211 0.37 -1.93 17.29
N ILE A 212 -0.82 -2.48 17.00
CA ILE A 212 -1.72 -1.96 15.95
C ILE A 212 -2.16 -0.51 16.21
N PHE A 213 -2.19 -0.08 17.47
CA PHE A 213 -2.54 1.27 17.86
C PHE A 213 -1.32 2.18 18.12
N SER A 214 -0.10 1.66 17.91
CA SER A 214 1.12 2.47 18.02
C SER A 214 1.09 3.69 17.09
N ARG A 215 1.53 4.82 17.62
CA ARG A 215 1.64 6.10 16.90
C ARG A 215 3.08 6.46 16.52
N ASP A 216 4.05 5.67 16.96
CA ASP A 216 5.47 5.91 16.83
C ASP A 216 6.23 4.73 16.18
N ALA A 217 5.52 3.73 15.67
CA ALA A 217 6.13 2.63 14.94
C ALA A 217 6.94 3.15 13.74
N LYS A 218 8.14 2.61 13.58
CA LYS A 218 9.08 2.98 12.52
C LYS A 218 9.61 1.74 11.81
N PRO A 219 10.03 1.85 10.55
CA PRO A 219 10.71 0.76 9.88
C PRO A 219 11.98 0.36 10.64
N ASP A 220 12.22 -0.94 10.69
CA ASP A 220 13.50 -1.50 11.15
C ASP A 220 14.64 -1.00 10.24
N THR A 221 15.88 -1.04 10.72
CA THR A 221 17.06 -0.84 9.87
C THR A 221 17.07 -1.92 8.77
N PRO A 222 17.25 -1.55 7.50
CA PRO A 222 17.31 -2.51 6.41
C PRO A 222 18.37 -3.59 6.66
N GLU A 223 18.02 -4.85 6.47
CA GLU A 223 18.92 -6.00 6.63
C GLU A 223 19.14 -6.72 5.28
N SER A 224 20.33 -7.29 5.10
CA SER A 224 20.63 -8.12 3.93
C SER A 224 20.04 -9.51 4.16
N VAL A 225 19.33 -10.02 3.14
CA VAL A 225 18.75 -11.35 3.13
C VAL A 225 19.07 -12.06 1.82
N THR A 226 19.33 -13.36 1.87
CA THR A 226 19.47 -14.16 0.66
C THR A 226 18.10 -14.73 0.29
N LEU A 227 17.69 -14.51 -0.95
CA LEU A 227 16.46 -15.06 -1.51
C LEU A 227 16.81 -16.04 -2.62
N ASP A 228 16.20 -17.21 -2.56
CA ASP A 228 16.17 -18.17 -3.65
C ASP A 228 14.92 -17.97 -4.50
N ARG A 229 14.80 -18.65 -5.64
CA ARG A 229 13.57 -18.65 -6.45
C ARG A 229 12.32 -18.99 -5.64
N THR A 230 12.51 -19.80 -4.59
CA THR A 230 11.47 -20.14 -3.63
C THR A 230 12.05 -19.96 -2.23
N THR A 231 11.56 -19.01 -1.49
CA THR A 231 12.04 -18.68 -0.14
C THR A 231 10.88 -18.69 0.85
N GLU A 232 11.05 -19.37 1.97
CA GLU A 232 10.11 -19.26 3.09
C GLU A 232 10.38 -17.98 3.88
N LEU A 233 9.31 -17.23 4.13
CA LEU A 233 9.34 -16.01 4.92
C LEU A 233 8.32 -16.10 6.04
N THR A 234 8.67 -15.56 7.20
CA THR A 234 7.71 -15.32 8.28
C THR A 234 7.41 -13.82 8.32
N LEU A 235 6.16 -13.47 8.07
CA LEU A 235 5.68 -12.10 8.17
C LEU A 235 5.24 -11.83 9.60
N LYS A 236 5.75 -10.77 10.21
CA LYS A 236 5.36 -10.37 11.57
C LYS A 236 3.87 -9.98 11.63
N PRO A 237 3.22 -10.08 12.81
CA PRO A 237 1.89 -9.52 13.01
C PRO A 237 1.87 -8.04 12.67
N PHE A 238 0.77 -7.54 12.10
CA PHE A 238 0.58 -6.12 11.81
C PHE A 238 1.83 -5.50 11.17
N SER A 239 2.18 -5.93 9.96
CA SER A 239 3.45 -5.53 9.34
C SER A 239 3.34 -5.16 7.87
N LEU A 240 4.23 -4.27 7.45
CA LEU A 240 4.60 -4.05 6.06
C LEU A 240 6.04 -4.53 5.86
N THR A 241 6.24 -5.53 5.02
CA THR A 241 7.56 -6.04 4.61
C THR A 241 7.87 -5.56 3.20
N VAL A 242 9.04 -4.95 3.03
CA VAL A 242 9.55 -4.47 1.73
C VAL A 242 10.85 -5.22 1.42
N LEU A 243 10.89 -5.89 0.27
CA LEU A 243 12.06 -6.60 -0.24
C LEU A 243 12.56 -5.90 -1.51
N SER A 244 13.75 -5.36 -1.47
CA SER A 244 14.44 -4.74 -2.62
C SER A 244 15.40 -5.75 -3.22
N ILE A 245 15.14 -6.19 -4.46
CA ILE A 245 15.75 -7.34 -5.11
C ILE A 245 16.47 -6.87 -6.38
N PRO A 246 17.81 -6.84 -6.41
CA PRO A 246 18.55 -6.55 -7.62
C PRO A 246 18.28 -7.61 -8.70
N LEU A 247 17.87 -7.19 -9.88
CA LEU A 247 17.72 -8.04 -11.07
C LEU A 247 19.03 -8.03 -11.87
N LYS A 248 19.37 -9.15 -12.51
CA LYS A 248 20.56 -9.26 -13.35
C LYS A 248 20.34 -8.69 -14.74
#